data_237436cd01204003fab6b0668fc35a50
#
_entry.id   237436cd01204003fab6b0668fc35a50
#
_cell.length_a   1.000
_cell.length_b   1.000
_cell.length_c   1.000
_cell.angle_alpha   90.00
_cell.angle_beta   90.00
_cell.angle_gamma   90.00
#
_symmetry.space_group_name_H-M   'P 1'
#
loop_
_entity.id
_entity.type
_entity.pdbx_description
1 polymer ?
#
loop_
_entity_poly.entity_id
_entity_poly.type
_entity_poly.pdbx_seq_one_letter_code
_entity_poly.pdbx_strand_id
1 'polypeptide(L)'
;MDARPGTGRTGEAAAETLYVRRGFRVVARNWRCRIGELDLVVQRGGLLVICEVKTRRGTRFGAGFDAVDARKRRKVRAVGEVFLQQTRVRPVAVRFDVASARLRPDGSAVVDVFEDAF
;
A
#
# COMPACT_ATOMS: atom_id res chain seq x y z
N MET A 1 -6.63 15.12 -9.68
CA MET A 1 -7.86 14.41 -9.28
C MET A 1 -7.63 12.92 -9.40
N ASP A 2 -8.02 12.20 -8.38
CA ASP A 2 -7.89 10.75 -8.38
C ASP A 2 -9.01 10.13 -9.21
N ALA A 3 -8.65 9.38 -10.25
CA ALA A 3 -9.61 8.73 -11.15
C ALA A 3 -10.07 7.37 -10.66
N ARG A 4 -9.63 6.94 -9.48
CA ARG A 4 -9.93 5.62 -8.96
C ARG A 4 -11.38 5.49 -8.52
N PRO A 5 -11.95 4.29 -8.56
CA PRO A 5 -13.26 4.05 -7.95
C PRO A 5 -13.24 4.42 -6.47
N GLY A 6 -14.36 4.92 -5.95
CA GLY A 6 -14.46 5.34 -4.57
C GLY A 6 -14.07 4.26 -3.56
N THR A 7 -14.36 2.99 -3.86
CA THR A 7 -13.99 1.86 -3.01
C THR A 7 -12.48 1.78 -2.81
N GLY A 8 -11.69 1.88 -3.91
CA GLY A 8 -10.24 1.83 -3.84
C GLY A 8 -9.67 3.02 -3.06
N ARG A 9 -10.19 4.22 -3.31
CA ARG A 9 -9.75 5.41 -2.58
C ARG A 9 -10.01 5.31 -1.08
N THR A 10 -11.16 4.78 -0.70
CA THR A 10 -11.50 4.63 0.71
C THR A 10 -10.53 3.69 1.42
N GLY A 11 -10.21 2.56 0.79
CA GLY A 11 -9.24 1.62 1.35
C GLY A 11 -7.86 2.20 1.49
N GLU A 12 -7.40 2.92 0.47
CA GLU A 12 -6.08 3.54 0.49
C GLU A 12 -6.01 4.66 1.53
N ALA A 13 -7.06 5.45 1.66
CA ALA A 13 -7.12 6.50 2.66
C ALA A 13 -7.10 5.93 4.07
N ALA A 14 -7.79 4.81 4.30
CA ALA A 14 -7.80 4.15 5.60
C ALA A 14 -6.44 3.56 5.94
N ALA A 15 -5.75 2.97 4.97
CA ALA A 15 -4.39 2.46 5.15
C ALA A 15 -3.43 3.60 5.49
N GLU A 16 -3.52 4.70 4.77
CA GLU A 16 -2.70 5.88 5.03
C GLU A 16 -2.91 6.39 6.45
N THR A 17 -4.16 6.52 6.87
CA THR A 17 -4.48 6.98 8.23
C THR A 17 -3.81 6.09 9.28
N LEU A 18 -3.85 4.77 9.08
CA LEU A 18 -3.23 3.84 10.01
C LEU A 18 -1.73 4.06 10.10
N TYR A 19 -1.03 4.19 8.97
CA TYR A 19 0.41 4.44 8.97
C TYR A 19 0.75 5.78 9.62
N VAL A 20 -0.02 6.82 9.33
CA VAL A 20 0.22 8.15 9.93
C VAL A 20 0.09 8.06 11.45
N ARG A 21 -0.90 7.33 11.96
CA ARG A 21 -1.05 7.11 13.41
C ARG A 21 0.14 6.36 14.01
N ARG A 22 0.82 5.55 13.21
CA ARG A 22 2.01 4.81 13.65
C ARG A 22 3.31 5.60 13.47
N GLY A 23 3.19 6.89 13.14
CA GLY A 23 4.35 7.77 13.03
C GLY A 23 4.99 7.86 11.67
N PHE A 24 4.36 7.29 10.65
CA PHE A 24 4.87 7.39 9.28
C PHE A 24 4.37 8.66 8.61
N ARG A 25 5.19 9.22 7.72
CA ARG A 25 4.75 10.27 6.80
C ARG A 25 4.54 9.69 5.43
N VAL A 26 3.62 10.27 4.66
CA VAL A 26 3.37 9.82 3.29
C VAL A 26 4.44 10.39 2.37
N VAL A 27 5.08 9.51 1.61
CA VAL A 27 6.09 9.87 0.62
C VAL A 27 5.47 9.96 -0.77
N ALA A 28 4.62 8.99 -1.11
CA ALA A 28 3.96 8.97 -2.41
C ALA A 28 2.65 8.20 -2.34
N ARG A 29 1.69 8.59 -3.16
CA ARG A 29 0.41 7.90 -3.36
C ARG A 29 0.27 7.62 -4.84
N ASN A 30 -0.13 6.40 -5.18
CA ASN A 30 -0.44 6.03 -6.57
C ASN A 30 0.68 6.43 -7.52
N TRP A 31 1.90 6.11 -7.11
CA TRP A 31 3.07 6.44 -7.91
C TRP A 31 3.18 5.46 -9.07
N ARG A 32 3.35 5.98 -10.28
CA ARG A 32 3.35 5.17 -11.49
C ARG A 32 4.64 5.31 -12.26
N CYS A 33 5.03 4.22 -12.93
CA CYS A 33 6.10 4.19 -13.90
C CYS A 33 5.69 3.25 -15.03
N ARG A 34 6.58 3.06 -16.00
CA ARG A 34 6.26 2.23 -17.17
C ARG A 34 5.86 0.80 -16.83
N ILE A 35 6.43 0.24 -15.78
CA ILE A 35 6.22 -1.18 -15.46
C ILE A 35 5.13 -1.41 -14.43
N GLY A 36 4.63 -0.38 -13.77
CA GLY A 36 3.57 -0.58 -12.81
C GLY A 36 3.36 0.59 -11.86
N GLU A 37 2.67 0.32 -10.76
CA GLU A 37 2.21 1.33 -9.81
C GLU A 37 2.47 0.88 -8.39
N LEU A 38 2.72 1.86 -7.50
CA LEU A 38 2.77 1.65 -6.06
C LEU A 38 1.58 2.40 -5.44
N ASP A 39 0.77 1.69 -4.65
CA ASP A 39 -0.42 2.29 -4.05
C ASP A 39 -0.06 3.34 -3.03
N LEU A 40 0.85 3.02 -2.11
CA LEU A 40 1.19 3.90 -1.00
C LEU A 40 2.65 3.67 -0.61
N VAL A 41 3.39 4.76 -0.45
CA VAL A 41 4.76 4.73 0.06
C VAL A 41 4.82 5.65 1.26
N VAL A 42 5.26 5.11 2.39
CA VAL A 42 5.36 5.85 3.65
C VAL A 42 6.75 5.67 4.25
N GLN A 43 7.15 6.58 5.12
CA GLN A 43 8.48 6.55 5.72
C GLN A 43 8.43 6.99 7.16
N ARG A 44 9.17 6.29 8.00
CA ARG A 44 9.39 6.66 9.39
C ARG A 44 10.88 6.50 9.68
N GLY A 45 11.57 7.61 9.93
CA GLY A 45 13.03 7.57 10.08
C GLY A 45 13.70 7.00 8.83
N GLY A 46 14.56 6.01 9.01
CA GLY A 46 15.25 5.34 7.90
C GLY A 46 14.47 4.22 7.23
N LEU A 47 13.26 3.93 7.71
CA LEU A 47 12.44 2.84 7.17
C LEU A 47 11.46 3.37 6.14
N LEU A 48 11.57 2.88 4.91
CA LEU A 48 10.59 3.12 3.86
C LEU A 48 9.70 1.90 3.74
N VAL A 49 8.39 2.10 3.74
CA VAL A 49 7.42 1.03 3.56
C VAL A 49 6.67 1.25 2.25
N ILE A 50 6.70 0.24 1.40
CA ILE A 50 5.91 0.19 0.16
C ILE A 50 4.74 -0.73 0.45
N CYS A 51 3.52 -0.18 0.41
CA CYS A 51 2.32 -0.89 0.81
C CYS A 51 1.37 -1.08 -0.36
N GLU A 52 1.01 -2.33 -0.61
CA GLU A 52 -0.08 -2.66 -1.55
C GLU A 52 -1.38 -2.72 -0.78
N VAL A 53 -2.39 -2.02 -1.28
CA VAL A 53 -3.68 -1.93 -0.61
C VAL A 53 -4.71 -2.75 -1.37
N LYS A 54 -5.34 -3.70 -0.68
CA LYS A 54 -6.42 -4.51 -1.21
C LYS A 54 -7.70 -4.14 -0.50
N THR A 55 -8.70 -3.70 -1.25
CA THR A 55 -9.97 -3.26 -0.71
C THR A 55 -11.05 -4.27 -1.04
N ARG A 56 -11.84 -4.65 -0.03
CA ARG A 56 -12.91 -5.62 -0.16
C ARG A 56 -14.17 -5.12 0.53
N ARG A 57 -15.31 -5.59 0.04
CA ARG A 57 -16.60 -5.37 0.69
C ARG A 57 -17.01 -6.66 1.39
N GLY A 58 -17.72 -6.52 2.51
CA GLY A 58 -18.29 -7.66 3.24
C GLY A 58 -17.30 -8.34 4.15
N THR A 59 -17.58 -9.61 4.47
CA THR A 59 -16.93 -10.35 5.55
C THR A 59 -16.01 -11.48 5.06
N ARG A 60 -15.56 -11.46 3.83
CA ARG A 60 -14.68 -12.50 3.32
C ARG A 60 -13.32 -12.43 3.99
N PHE A 61 -12.84 -13.57 4.47
CA PHE A 61 -11.56 -13.69 5.16
C PHE A 61 -10.42 -13.92 4.17
N GLY A 62 -9.26 -13.37 4.49
CA GLY A 62 -7.98 -13.69 3.85
C GLY A 62 -7.84 -13.28 2.40
N ALA A 63 -8.92 -12.91 1.76
CA ALA A 63 -8.93 -12.70 0.32
C ALA A 63 -8.02 -11.55 -0.12
N GLY A 64 -7.86 -10.52 0.72
CA GLY A 64 -6.98 -9.41 0.39
C GLY A 64 -5.52 -9.83 0.34
N PHE A 65 -5.09 -10.59 1.33
CA PHE A 65 -3.72 -11.08 1.42
C PHE A 65 -3.44 -12.10 0.32
N ASP A 66 -4.36 -13.06 0.13
CA ASP A 66 -4.18 -14.15 -0.83
C ASP A 66 -4.09 -13.66 -2.27
N ALA A 67 -4.55 -12.45 -2.55
CA ALA A 67 -4.48 -11.89 -3.89
C ALA A 67 -3.08 -11.45 -4.30
N VAL A 68 -2.10 -11.46 -3.38
CA VAL A 68 -0.73 -11.04 -3.66
C VAL A 68 0.14 -12.28 -3.82
N ASP A 69 0.19 -12.81 -5.06
CA ASP A 69 0.98 -13.99 -5.37
C ASP A 69 2.44 -13.63 -5.69
N ALA A 70 3.26 -14.64 -5.97
CA ALA A 70 4.69 -14.45 -6.21
C ALA A 70 4.96 -13.54 -7.41
N ARG A 71 4.13 -13.62 -8.45
CA ARG A 71 4.29 -12.78 -9.65
C ARG A 71 4.02 -11.32 -9.31
N LYS A 72 2.96 -11.05 -8.56
CA LYS A 72 2.62 -9.69 -8.11
C LYS A 72 3.71 -9.14 -7.21
N ARG A 73 4.23 -9.95 -6.29
CA ARG A 73 5.31 -9.52 -5.39
C ARG A 73 6.55 -9.11 -6.16
N ARG A 74 6.97 -9.91 -7.15
CA ARG A 74 8.12 -9.57 -7.98
C ARG A 74 7.91 -8.26 -8.72
N LYS A 75 6.72 -8.04 -9.23
CA LYS A 75 6.39 -6.81 -9.94
C LYS A 75 6.47 -5.61 -9.02
N VAL A 76 5.91 -5.69 -7.83
CA VAL A 76 5.95 -4.59 -6.87
C VAL A 76 7.38 -4.29 -6.44
N ARG A 77 8.19 -5.32 -6.22
CA ARG A 77 9.62 -5.11 -5.91
C ARG A 77 10.34 -4.39 -7.03
N ALA A 78 10.07 -4.75 -8.28
CA ALA A 78 10.67 -4.10 -9.43
C ALA A 78 10.25 -2.63 -9.55
N VAL A 79 8.97 -2.33 -9.31
CA VAL A 79 8.47 -0.96 -9.32
C VAL A 79 9.11 -0.17 -8.18
N GLY A 80 9.27 -0.79 -7.02
CA GLY A 80 9.96 -0.18 -5.87
C GLY A 80 11.40 0.22 -6.21
N GLU A 81 12.13 -0.63 -6.94
CA GLU A 81 13.49 -0.30 -7.39
C GLU A 81 13.47 0.93 -8.29
N VAL A 82 12.53 1.01 -9.23
CA VAL A 82 12.41 2.17 -10.11
C VAL A 82 12.11 3.42 -9.29
N PHE A 83 11.23 3.30 -8.27
CA PHE A 83 10.91 4.41 -7.38
C PHE A 83 12.17 4.96 -6.72
N LEU A 84 13.02 4.07 -6.17
CA LEU A 84 14.24 4.48 -5.51
C LEU A 84 15.24 5.12 -6.47
N GLN A 85 15.27 4.66 -7.73
CA GLN A 85 16.15 5.22 -8.74
C GLN A 85 15.69 6.60 -9.22
N GLN A 86 14.38 6.81 -9.30
CA GLN A 86 13.81 8.04 -9.87
C GLN A 86 13.51 9.12 -8.84
N THR A 87 13.62 8.82 -7.55
CA THR A 87 13.35 9.78 -6.50
C THR A 87 14.61 10.03 -5.67
N ARG A 88 14.54 11.02 -4.79
CA ARG A 88 15.67 11.35 -3.91
C ARG A 88 15.60 10.63 -2.57
N VAL A 89 14.65 9.71 -2.42
CA VAL A 89 14.48 8.95 -1.19
C VAL A 89 15.64 7.97 -1.04
N ARG A 90 16.31 8.00 0.11
CA ARG A 90 17.47 7.13 0.40
C ARG A 90 17.28 6.48 1.76
N PRO A 91 16.43 5.44 1.85
CA PRO A 91 16.16 4.79 3.12
C PRO A 91 17.32 3.90 3.56
N VAL A 92 17.39 3.64 4.86
CA VAL A 92 18.28 2.63 5.42
C VAL A 92 17.73 1.24 5.16
N ALA A 93 16.42 1.08 5.23
CA ALA A 93 15.74 -0.19 5.00
C ALA A 93 14.43 0.03 4.24
N VAL A 94 14.05 -0.98 3.47
CA VAL A 94 12.78 -0.99 2.73
C VAL A 94 11.99 -2.22 3.16
N ARG A 95 10.71 -2.02 3.46
CA ARG A 95 9.79 -3.10 3.82
C ARG A 95 8.60 -3.07 2.89
N PHE A 96 8.12 -4.24 2.50
CA PHE A 96 6.96 -4.37 1.62
C PHE A 96 5.79 -4.95 2.41
N ASP A 97 4.74 -4.18 2.55
CA ASP A 97 3.54 -4.54 3.32
C ASP A 97 2.34 -4.73 2.42
N VAL A 98 1.37 -5.48 2.91
CA VAL A 98 0.04 -5.56 2.32
C VAL A 98 -0.96 -5.05 3.33
N ALA A 99 -1.79 -4.10 2.92
CA ALA A 99 -2.91 -3.62 3.72
C ALA A 99 -4.20 -4.17 3.14
N SER A 100 -4.94 -4.91 3.94
CA SER A 100 -6.26 -5.43 3.56
C SER A 100 -7.31 -4.52 4.19
N ALA A 101 -8.04 -3.78 3.36
CA ALA A 101 -9.07 -2.86 3.80
C ALA A 101 -10.44 -3.48 3.51
N ARG A 102 -11.23 -3.67 4.54
CA ARG A 102 -12.59 -4.19 4.42
C ARG A 102 -13.59 -3.07 4.68
N LEU A 103 -14.45 -2.82 3.69
CA LEU A 103 -15.45 -1.78 3.80
C LEU A 103 -16.67 -2.27 4.57
N ARG A 104 -17.15 -1.44 5.47
CA ARG A 104 -18.40 -1.67 6.21
C ARG A 104 -19.56 -1.01 5.48
N PRO A 105 -20.81 -1.45 5.78
CA PRO A 105 -22.00 -0.83 5.18
C PRO A 105 -22.11 0.68 5.45
N ASP A 106 -21.56 1.17 6.56
CA ASP A 106 -21.62 2.59 6.90
C ASP A 106 -20.57 3.43 6.15
N GLY A 107 -19.80 2.82 5.25
CA GLY A 107 -18.78 3.52 4.47
C GLY A 107 -17.41 3.57 5.13
N SER A 108 -17.29 3.15 6.38
CA SER A 108 -15.99 3.08 7.04
C SER A 108 -15.20 1.84 6.59
N ALA A 109 -13.90 1.81 6.91
CA ALA A 109 -13.05 0.69 6.56
C ALA A 109 -12.30 0.18 7.78
N VAL A 110 -12.14 -1.14 7.85
CA VAL A 110 -11.25 -1.79 8.81
C VAL A 110 -10.01 -2.24 8.04
N VAL A 111 -8.83 -1.85 8.52
CA VAL A 111 -7.58 -2.15 7.84
C VAL A 111 -6.72 -3.08 8.69
N ASP A 112 -6.29 -4.18 8.10
CA ASP A 112 -5.27 -5.07 8.67
C ASP A 112 -4.01 -4.92 7.83
N VAL A 113 -2.88 -4.67 8.49
CA VAL A 113 -1.59 -4.55 7.82
C VAL A 113 -0.78 -5.80 8.09
N PHE A 114 -0.32 -6.42 7.01
CA PHE A 114 0.60 -7.56 7.06
C PHE A 114 1.98 -7.03 6.72
N GLU A 115 2.80 -6.84 7.75
CA GLU A 115 4.13 -6.29 7.58
C GLU A 115 5.07 -7.32 6.99
N ASP A 116 5.98 -6.83 6.14
CA ASP A 116 7.01 -7.67 5.52
C ASP A 116 6.39 -8.87 4.80
N ALA A 117 5.31 -8.62 4.06
CA ALA A 117 4.50 -9.68 3.46
C ALA A 117 5.03 -10.19 2.12
N PHE A 118 6.10 -9.62 1.62
CA PHE A 118 6.65 -9.95 0.30
C PHE A 118 7.92 -10.79 0.40
#